data_dc91604a4b0b1cd059dfd7377b0750bf
#
_entry.id   dc91604a4b0b1cd059dfd7377b0750bf
#
_cell.length_a   1.000
_cell.length_b   1.000
_cell.length_c   1.000
_cell.angle_alpha   90.00
_cell.angle_beta   90.00
_cell.angle_gamma   90.00
#
_symmetry.space_group_name_H-M   'P 1'
#
loop_
_entity.id
_entity.type
_entity.pdbx_description
1 polymer ?
#
loop_
_entity_poly.entity_id
_entity_poly.type
_entity_poly.pdbx_seq_one_letter_code
_entity_poly.pdbx_strand_id
1 'polypeptide(L)'
;MISKRQFIYGCVGCACGMGAGMAWSREGVEVGKESAFAKLVPAAEVEQSARQQYSQMMKEASSKGALGPDDHPQVQRLRRIANELIPHSYEWNPRAREWKWEVNLIGSNQINAFCIPGGKIAFYTGILSQLKLTDDEVAMVMGHEIAHALREHARERMGKAAATNGLATIGSTVASVFFGVNPNLTDFVAKQGANLINLKFSRDDETEADLVGMEIAARGGYDPRAGVSLWQKMSAANKNAPPQWLSTHPSGNTRIEEIQANLPKVLPLYERSK
;
A
#
# COMPACT_ATOMS: atom_id res chain seq x y z
N MET A 1 -64.63 -38.19 -48.85
CA MET A 1 -65.00 -37.40 -47.67
C MET A 1 -63.84 -37.49 -46.70
N ILE A 2 -62.99 -36.50 -46.67
CA ILE A 2 -61.76 -36.49 -45.85
C ILE A 2 -61.85 -35.30 -44.91
N SER A 3 -61.85 -35.60 -43.60
CA SER A 3 -61.91 -34.66 -42.50
C SER A 3 -60.58 -33.96 -42.30
N LYS A 4 -60.58 -32.60 -42.23
CA LYS A 4 -59.44 -31.76 -41.92
C LYS A 4 -59.23 -31.69 -40.38
N ARG A 5 -58.13 -32.23 -39.88
CA ARG A 5 -57.65 -32.01 -38.49
C ARG A 5 -56.77 -30.75 -38.46
N GLN A 6 -57.21 -29.75 -37.73
CA GLN A 6 -56.47 -28.58 -37.42
C GLN A 6 -55.41 -28.89 -36.34
N PHE A 7 -54.16 -28.65 -36.64
CA PHE A 7 -53.06 -28.66 -35.68
C PHE A 7 -52.89 -27.28 -35.07
N ILE A 8 -53.13 -27.15 -33.78
CA ILE A 8 -52.86 -25.92 -33.03
C ILE A 8 -51.43 -26.04 -32.53
N TYR A 9 -50.53 -25.20 -33.03
CA TYR A 9 -49.20 -24.98 -32.49
C TYR A 9 -49.29 -24.03 -31.31
N GLY A 10 -49.08 -24.53 -30.08
CA GLY A 10 -48.88 -23.71 -28.90
C GLY A 10 -47.47 -23.20 -28.89
N CYS A 11 -47.30 -21.87 -29.02
CA CYS A 11 -46.06 -21.18 -28.76
C CYS A 11 -45.82 -21.14 -27.25
N VAL A 12 -44.91 -21.96 -26.76
CA VAL A 12 -44.34 -21.80 -25.42
C VAL A 12 -43.32 -20.63 -25.45
N GLY A 13 -43.74 -19.48 -24.98
CA GLY A 13 -42.88 -18.31 -24.81
C GLY A 13 -41.88 -18.59 -23.70
N CYS A 14 -40.62 -18.84 -24.05
CA CYS A 14 -39.50 -18.77 -23.14
C CYS A 14 -39.27 -17.28 -22.71
N ALA A 15 -39.81 -16.93 -21.56
CA ALA A 15 -39.41 -15.70 -20.90
C ALA A 15 -37.97 -15.88 -20.36
N CYS A 16 -36.99 -15.46 -21.18
CA CYS A 16 -35.61 -15.26 -20.68
C CYS A 16 -35.65 -14.09 -19.71
N GLY A 17 -35.76 -14.40 -18.42
CA GLY A 17 -35.49 -13.44 -17.36
C GLY A 17 -34.04 -13.00 -17.47
N MET A 18 -33.77 -11.81 -18.03
CA MET A 18 -32.53 -11.11 -17.87
C MET A 18 -32.42 -10.70 -16.39
N GLY A 19 -31.85 -11.58 -15.58
CA GLY A 19 -31.34 -11.20 -14.29
C GLY A 19 -30.20 -10.21 -14.53
N ALA A 20 -30.49 -8.92 -14.40
CA ALA A 20 -29.47 -7.92 -14.26
C ALA A 20 -28.73 -8.24 -12.97
N GLY A 21 -27.64 -8.98 -13.07
CA GLY A 21 -26.69 -9.13 -12.00
C GLY A 21 -26.22 -7.73 -11.64
N MET A 22 -26.71 -7.17 -10.52
CA MET A 22 -26.11 -6.01 -9.92
C MET A 22 -24.66 -6.40 -9.60
N ALA A 23 -23.73 -5.99 -10.45
CA ALA A 23 -22.33 -5.97 -10.09
C ALA A 23 -22.24 -5.03 -8.89
N TRP A 24 -22.14 -5.56 -7.71
CA TRP A 24 -21.84 -4.79 -6.51
C TRP A 24 -20.45 -4.21 -6.72
N SER A 25 -20.37 -2.94 -7.07
CA SER A 25 -19.10 -2.22 -7.10
C SER A 25 -18.56 -2.26 -5.67
N ARG A 26 -17.27 -2.55 -5.53
CA ARG A 26 -16.58 -2.47 -4.24
C ARG A 26 -16.82 -1.08 -3.65
N GLU A 27 -17.25 -1.05 -2.39
CA GLU A 27 -17.45 0.21 -1.69
C GLU A 27 -16.10 0.78 -1.25
N GLY A 28 -15.89 2.07 -1.44
CA GLY A 28 -14.65 2.78 -1.11
C GLY A 28 -14.01 3.44 -2.32
N VAL A 29 -12.71 3.59 -2.29
CA VAL A 29 -11.96 4.24 -3.36
C VAL A 29 -11.71 3.29 -4.53
N GLU A 30 -11.63 3.86 -5.72
CA GLU A 30 -11.24 3.16 -6.93
C GLU A 30 -9.82 3.58 -7.30
N VAL A 31 -8.95 2.61 -7.53
CA VAL A 31 -7.57 2.79 -7.97
C VAL A 31 -7.28 1.90 -9.18
N GLY A 32 -6.21 2.22 -9.89
CA GLY A 32 -5.77 1.47 -11.06
C GLY A 32 -5.46 -0.01 -10.77
N LYS A 33 -5.29 -0.80 -11.84
CA LYS A 33 -4.80 -2.18 -11.72
C LYS A 33 -3.33 -2.16 -11.32
N GLU A 34 -2.88 -3.22 -10.65
CA GLU A 34 -1.47 -3.43 -10.37
C GLU A 34 -0.62 -3.36 -11.63
N SER A 35 0.55 -2.74 -11.51
CA SER A 35 1.46 -2.57 -12.62
C SER A 35 1.99 -3.90 -13.14
N ALA A 36 2.01 -4.05 -14.47
CA ALA A 36 2.63 -5.20 -15.10
C ALA A 36 4.14 -5.31 -14.81
N PHE A 37 4.82 -4.19 -14.54
CA PHE A 37 6.23 -4.17 -14.18
C PHE A 37 6.51 -4.86 -12.85
N ALA A 38 5.58 -4.82 -11.89
CA ALA A 38 5.73 -5.55 -10.63
C ALA A 38 5.91 -7.06 -10.87
N LYS A 39 5.29 -7.61 -11.92
CA LYS A 39 5.38 -9.04 -12.26
C LYS A 39 6.76 -9.46 -12.79
N LEU A 40 7.61 -8.51 -13.20
CA LEU A 40 8.96 -8.79 -13.67
C LEU A 40 9.94 -9.17 -12.55
N VAL A 41 9.57 -8.94 -11.30
CA VAL A 41 10.40 -9.20 -10.12
C VAL A 41 9.63 -10.11 -9.17
N PRO A 42 10.20 -11.26 -8.74
CA PRO A 42 9.50 -12.17 -7.82
C PRO A 42 9.22 -11.53 -6.46
N ALA A 43 7.95 -11.55 -6.01
CA ALA A 43 7.55 -10.93 -4.75
C ALA A 43 8.28 -11.52 -3.53
N ALA A 44 8.47 -12.84 -3.50
CA ALA A 44 9.14 -13.54 -2.40
C ALA A 44 10.60 -13.09 -2.21
N GLU A 45 11.34 -12.82 -3.32
CA GLU A 45 12.72 -12.33 -3.26
C GLU A 45 12.78 -10.90 -2.72
N VAL A 46 11.85 -10.04 -3.16
CA VAL A 46 11.75 -8.66 -2.65
C VAL A 46 11.41 -8.66 -1.16
N GLU A 47 10.45 -9.47 -0.73
CA GLU A 47 10.09 -9.61 0.68
C GLU A 47 11.24 -10.19 1.53
N GLN A 48 12.02 -11.11 0.98
CA GLN A 48 13.20 -11.64 1.66
C GLN A 48 14.27 -10.57 1.84
N SER A 49 14.58 -9.81 0.79
CA SER A 49 15.52 -8.70 0.83
C SER A 49 15.07 -7.61 1.79
N ALA A 50 13.76 -7.28 1.78
CA ALA A 50 13.15 -6.35 2.72
C ALA A 50 13.32 -6.80 4.18
N ARG A 51 13.06 -8.08 4.48
CA ARG A 51 13.27 -8.63 5.83
C ARG A 51 14.73 -8.53 6.29
N GLN A 52 15.68 -8.79 5.41
CA GLN A 52 17.11 -8.67 5.73
C GLN A 52 17.49 -7.23 6.05
N GLN A 53 17.09 -6.27 5.18
CA GLN A 53 17.34 -4.85 5.38
C GLN A 53 16.72 -4.36 6.71
N TYR A 54 15.46 -4.73 6.96
CA TYR A 54 14.78 -4.34 8.19
C TYR A 54 15.47 -4.90 9.44
N SER A 55 15.81 -6.20 9.42
CA SER A 55 16.53 -6.83 10.54
C SER A 55 17.86 -6.15 10.83
N GLN A 56 18.62 -5.80 9.79
CA GLN A 56 19.88 -5.09 9.94
C GLN A 56 19.66 -3.70 10.57
N MET A 57 18.65 -2.96 10.07
CA MET A 57 18.31 -1.65 10.62
C MET A 57 17.89 -1.70 12.09
N MET A 58 17.07 -2.70 12.47
CA MET A 58 16.64 -2.87 13.87
C MET A 58 17.84 -3.22 14.77
N LYS A 59 18.78 -4.05 14.30
CA LYS A 59 20.02 -4.33 15.02
C LYS A 59 20.88 -3.08 15.22
N GLU A 60 21.02 -2.26 14.19
CA GLU A 60 21.77 -1.00 14.29
C GLU A 60 21.07 0.00 15.21
N ALA A 61 19.76 0.14 15.13
CA ALA A 61 18.99 0.98 16.05
C ALA A 61 19.15 0.51 17.49
N SER A 62 19.08 -0.81 17.74
CA SER A 62 19.26 -1.40 19.06
C SER A 62 20.67 -1.15 19.60
N SER A 63 21.71 -1.37 18.78
CA SER A 63 23.11 -1.16 19.20
C SER A 63 23.43 0.30 19.56
N LYS A 64 22.68 1.24 19.01
CA LYS A 64 22.78 2.68 19.30
C LYS A 64 21.84 3.14 20.41
N GLY A 65 21.09 2.22 21.04
CA GLY A 65 20.06 2.58 22.02
C GLY A 65 18.90 3.40 21.44
N ALA A 66 18.69 3.34 20.13
CA ALA A 66 17.68 4.09 19.41
C ALA A 66 16.42 3.28 19.08
N LEU A 67 16.38 1.98 19.37
CA LEU A 67 15.19 1.17 19.19
C LEU A 67 14.27 1.35 20.39
N GLY A 68 13.03 1.77 20.17
CA GLY A 68 12.02 1.92 21.22
C GLY A 68 11.68 0.56 21.84
N PRO A 69 11.77 0.42 23.19
CA PRO A 69 11.42 -0.81 23.86
C PRO A 69 9.92 -1.11 23.73
N ASP A 70 9.54 -2.37 23.88
CA ASP A 70 8.18 -2.86 23.64
C ASP A 70 7.12 -2.18 24.53
N ASP A 71 7.49 -1.79 25.74
CA ASP A 71 6.63 -1.10 26.71
C ASP A 71 6.58 0.43 26.51
N HIS A 72 7.33 0.97 25.56
CA HIS A 72 7.31 2.41 25.29
C HIS A 72 5.91 2.86 24.82
N PRO A 73 5.31 3.93 25.40
CA PRO A 73 3.94 4.34 25.07
C PRO A 73 3.70 4.57 23.57
N GLN A 74 4.66 5.14 22.85
CA GLN A 74 4.53 5.36 21.41
C GLN A 74 4.62 4.06 20.61
N VAL A 75 5.40 3.06 21.06
CA VAL A 75 5.44 1.73 20.42
C VAL A 75 4.08 1.05 20.57
N GLN A 76 3.52 1.08 21.79
CA GLN A 76 2.18 0.53 22.06
C GLN A 76 1.09 1.24 21.23
N ARG A 77 1.18 2.57 21.15
CA ARG A 77 0.29 3.39 20.31
C ARG A 77 0.34 2.98 18.83
N LEU A 78 1.54 2.86 18.26
CA LEU A 78 1.74 2.48 16.87
C LEU A 78 1.23 1.06 16.59
N ARG A 79 1.51 0.11 17.50
CA ARG A 79 1.05 -1.28 17.37
C ARG A 79 -0.46 -1.41 17.48
N ARG A 80 -1.10 -0.65 18.35
CA ARG A 80 -2.56 -0.60 18.43
C ARG A 80 -3.15 -0.12 17.10
N ILE A 81 -2.69 1.01 16.58
CA ILE A 81 -3.14 1.53 15.28
C ILE A 81 -2.91 0.50 14.17
N ALA A 82 -1.73 -0.12 14.11
CA ALA A 82 -1.45 -1.15 13.11
C ALA A 82 -2.41 -2.34 13.19
N ASN A 83 -2.72 -2.82 14.39
CA ASN A 83 -3.65 -3.94 14.60
C ASN A 83 -5.08 -3.61 14.12
N GLU A 84 -5.48 -2.35 14.17
CA GLU A 84 -6.77 -1.86 13.69
C GLU A 84 -6.77 -1.68 12.16
N LEU A 85 -5.63 -1.35 11.54
CA LEU A 85 -5.52 -1.13 10.09
C LEU A 85 -5.27 -2.42 9.30
N ILE A 86 -4.40 -3.30 9.78
CA ILE A 86 -3.93 -4.49 9.05
C ILE A 86 -5.05 -5.40 8.55
N PRO A 87 -6.14 -5.68 9.28
CA PRO A 87 -7.23 -6.52 8.78
C PRO A 87 -7.87 -6.00 7.48
N HIS A 88 -7.88 -4.68 7.28
CA HIS A 88 -8.45 -4.03 6.09
C HIS A 88 -7.49 -3.96 4.90
N SER A 89 -6.24 -4.43 5.08
CA SER A 89 -5.24 -4.52 4.02
C SER A 89 -5.43 -5.73 3.09
N TYR A 90 -6.11 -6.78 3.56
CA TYR A 90 -6.18 -8.07 2.87
C TYR A 90 -6.99 -8.07 1.58
N GLU A 91 -7.88 -7.12 1.43
CA GLU A 91 -8.67 -6.93 0.20
C GLU A 91 -7.80 -6.36 -0.93
N TRP A 92 -6.77 -5.58 -0.56
CA TRP A 92 -5.86 -4.93 -1.50
C TRP A 92 -4.74 -5.85 -2.00
N ASN A 93 -4.27 -6.76 -1.14
CA ASN A 93 -3.28 -7.75 -1.51
C ASN A 93 -3.46 -9.02 -0.66
N PRO A 94 -3.94 -10.14 -1.25
CA PRO A 94 -4.13 -11.39 -0.51
C PRO A 94 -2.87 -11.92 0.19
N ARG A 95 -1.68 -11.64 -0.36
CA ARG A 95 -0.37 -12.02 0.23
C ARG A 95 -0.15 -11.38 1.61
N ALA A 96 -0.79 -10.24 1.87
CA ALA A 96 -0.67 -9.55 3.16
C ALA A 96 -1.13 -10.41 4.36
N ARG A 97 -1.93 -11.47 4.12
CA ARG A 97 -2.31 -12.46 5.15
C ARG A 97 -1.15 -13.33 5.63
N GLU A 98 -0.16 -13.51 4.77
CA GLU A 98 1.03 -14.33 5.05
C GLU A 98 2.19 -13.49 5.60
N TRP A 99 2.08 -12.15 5.55
CA TRP A 99 3.14 -11.28 6.02
C TRP A 99 3.28 -11.35 7.54
N LYS A 100 4.52 -11.38 7.99
CA LYS A 100 4.84 -11.25 9.42
C LYS A 100 4.94 -9.76 9.75
N TRP A 101 3.78 -9.16 9.99
CA TRP A 101 3.68 -7.74 10.34
C TRP A 101 4.51 -7.41 11.57
N GLU A 102 5.23 -6.30 11.52
CA GLU A 102 6.10 -5.85 12.60
C GLU A 102 6.12 -4.33 12.61
N VAL A 103 5.99 -3.75 13.80
CA VAL A 103 5.95 -2.30 14.00
C VAL A 103 6.95 -1.90 15.05
N ASN A 104 7.91 -1.05 14.68
CA ASN A 104 8.95 -0.54 15.56
C ASN A 104 9.04 0.99 15.50
N LEU A 105 9.60 1.57 16.58
CA LEU A 105 9.88 2.99 16.70
C LEU A 105 11.40 3.19 16.77
N ILE A 106 11.92 4.09 15.94
CA ILE A 106 13.34 4.43 15.89
C ILE A 106 13.53 5.83 16.45
N GLY A 107 14.37 5.96 17.48
CA GLY A 107 14.77 7.23 18.07
C GLY A 107 15.61 8.05 17.11
N SER A 108 15.00 9.02 16.44
CA SER A 108 15.66 9.93 15.50
C SER A 108 14.83 11.18 15.30
N ASN A 109 15.47 12.31 15.07
CA ASN A 109 14.82 13.58 14.74
C ASN A 109 14.30 13.64 13.30
N GLN A 110 14.54 12.62 12.49
CA GLN A 110 14.03 12.59 11.12
C GLN A 110 12.49 12.52 11.12
N ILE A 111 11.86 13.36 10.30
CA ILE A 111 10.45 13.27 10.00
C ILE A 111 10.31 12.20 8.92
N ASN A 112 10.14 10.94 9.36
CA ASN A 112 10.06 9.79 8.46
C ASN A 112 9.26 8.63 9.06
N ALA A 113 8.68 7.82 8.18
CA ALA A 113 8.07 6.52 8.44
C ALA A 113 8.16 5.69 7.17
N PHE A 114 8.02 4.38 7.25
CA PHE A 114 7.97 3.51 6.07
C PHE A 114 7.28 2.18 6.38
N CYS A 115 6.76 1.54 5.34
CA CYS A 115 6.41 0.13 5.31
C CYS A 115 7.04 -0.52 4.08
N ILE A 116 7.91 -1.49 4.29
CA ILE A 116 8.53 -2.25 3.20
C ILE A 116 7.82 -3.58 2.97
N PRO A 117 7.99 -4.20 1.77
CA PRO A 117 7.35 -5.47 1.42
C PRO A 117 7.51 -6.53 2.51
N GLY A 118 6.43 -7.28 2.76
CA GLY A 118 6.39 -8.26 3.85
C GLY A 118 5.93 -7.67 5.19
N GLY A 119 5.38 -6.43 5.20
CA GLY A 119 4.69 -5.84 6.36
C GLY A 119 5.65 -5.36 7.46
N LYS A 120 6.81 -4.82 7.10
CA LYS A 120 7.78 -4.28 8.05
C LYS A 120 7.64 -2.77 8.15
N ILE A 121 7.08 -2.28 9.26
CA ILE A 121 6.75 -0.88 9.51
C ILE A 121 7.73 -0.30 10.54
N ALA A 122 8.24 0.89 10.27
CA ALA A 122 8.93 1.68 11.27
C ALA A 122 8.52 3.15 11.20
N PHE A 123 8.40 3.76 12.37
CA PHE A 123 8.23 5.18 12.56
C PHE A 123 9.48 5.74 13.23
N TYR A 124 9.83 6.96 12.87
CA TYR A 124 10.86 7.71 13.57
C TYR A 124 10.21 8.63 14.61
N THR A 125 10.87 8.84 15.75
CA THR A 125 10.30 9.71 16.79
C THR A 125 10.04 11.13 16.28
N GLY A 126 10.85 11.60 15.32
CA GLY A 126 10.74 12.93 14.72
C GLY A 126 9.40 13.21 14.05
N ILE A 127 8.83 12.23 13.31
CA ILE A 127 7.53 12.45 12.65
C ILE A 127 6.40 12.62 13.67
N LEU A 128 6.45 11.88 14.78
CA LEU A 128 5.44 11.95 15.83
C LEU A 128 5.54 13.24 16.63
N SER A 129 6.75 13.62 17.06
CA SER A 129 7.00 14.71 17.98
C SER A 129 6.97 16.08 17.31
N GLN A 130 7.64 16.23 16.14
CA GLN A 130 7.73 17.53 15.48
C GLN A 130 6.42 17.93 14.81
N LEU A 131 5.70 16.97 14.22
CA LEU A 131 4.39 17.23 13.62
C LEU A 131 3.25 17.13 14.63
N LYS A 132 3.51 16.66 15.86
CA LYS A 132 2.49 16.47 16.91
C LYS A 132 1.26 15.74 16.37
N LEU A 133 1.51 14.56 15.76
CA LEU A 133 0.46 13.81 15.07
C LEU A 133 -0.57 13.25 16.06
N THR A 134 -1.86 13.45 15.74
CA THR A 134 -2.98 12.74 16.39
C THR A 134 -2.99 11.27 16.00
N ASP A 135 -3.85 10.44 16.63
CA ASP A 135 -4.00 9.04 16.26
C ASP A 135 -4.52 8.88 14.83
N ASP A 136 -5.49 9.73 14.43
CA ASP A 136 -6.00 9.73 13.06
C ASP A 136 -4.92 10.09 12.04
N GLU A 137 -4.07 11.07 12.32
CA GLU A 137 -2.96 11.43 11.44
C GLU A 137 -1.88 10.34 11.38
N VAL A 138 -1.60 9.67 12.50
CA VAL A 138 -0.70 8.50 12.51
C VAL A 138 -1.29 7.36 11.68
N ALA A 139 -2.59 7.12 11.78
CA ALA A 139 -3.28 6.12 10.97
C ALA A 139 -3.24 6.47 9.48
N MET A 140 -3.35 7.75 9.11
CA MET A 140 -3.18 8.21 7.74
C MET A 140 -1.77 7.97 7.21
N VAL A 141 -0.72 8.30 7.98
CA VAL A 141 0.68 7.98 7.59
C VAL A 141 0.85 6.47 7.46
N MET A 142 0.43 5.70 8.47
CA MET A 142 0.60 4.25 8.49
C MET A 142 -0.16 3.57 7.35
N GLY A 143 -1.40 3.99 7.09
CA GLY A 143 -2.22 3.50 5.97
C GLY A 143 -1.57 3.77 4.62
N HIS A 144 -1.01 4.98 4.42
CA HIS A 144 -0.26 5.36 3.24
C HIS A 144 0.96 4.45 3.03
N GLU A 145 1.76 4.22 4.06
CA GLU A 145 2.93 3.34 4.00
C GLU A 145 2.54 1.87 3.73
N ILE A 146 1.49 1.40 4.39
CA ILE A 146 0.92 0.07 4.14
C ILE A 146 0.45 -0.04 2.69
N ALA A 147 -0.20 0.98 2.14
CA ALA A 147 -0.68 1.00 0.77
C ALA A 147 0.45 0.86 -0.25
N HIS A 148 1.60 1.52 -0.05
CA HIS A 148 2.77 1.32 -0.90
C HIS A 148 3.22 -0.14 -0.95
N ALA A 149 3.23 -0.84 0.18
CA ALA A 149 3.59 -2.25 0.23
C ALA A 149 2.53 -3.14 -0.43
N LEU A 150 1.23 -2.88 -0.18
CA LEU A 150 0.11 -3.65 -0.74
C LEU A 150 0.02 -3.51 -2.27
N ARG A 151 0.21 -2.29 -2.78
CA ARG A 151 0.16 -1.97 -4.22
C ARG A 151 1.47 -2.30 -4.92
N GLU A 152 2.43 -2.88 -4.19
CA GLU A 152 3.71 -3.36 -4.71
C GLU A 152 4.54 -2.27 -5.43
N HIS A 153 4.40 -0.99 -5.04
CA HIS A 153 5.05 0.14 -5.70
C HIS A 153 6.59 0.00 -5.73
N ALA A 154 7.19 -0.54 -4.66
CA ALA A 154 8.63 -0.83 -4.65
C ALA A 154 9.01 -1.88 -5.70
N ARG A 155 8.21 -2.94 -5.82
CA ARG A 155 8.40 -4.03 -6.79
C ARG A 155 8.19 -3.55 -8.23
N GLU A 156 7.20 -2.67 -8.46
CA GLU A 156 6.99 -2.00 -9.74
C GLU A 156 8.21 -1.19 -10.16
N ARG A 157 8.77 -0.38 -9.26
CA ARG A 157 9.97 0.42 -9.55
C ARG A 157 11.17 -0.46 -9.88
N MET A 158 11.36 -1.54 -9.13
CA MET A 158 12.40 -2.52 -9.42
C MET A 158 12.18 -3.15 -10.80
N GLY A 159 10.95 -3.50 -11.16
CA GLY A 159 10.60 -4.04 -12.47
C GLY A 159 10.84 -3.05 -13.61
N LYS A 160 10.49 -1.76 -13.43
CA LYS A 160 10.82 -0.70 -14.39
C LYS A 160 12.33 -0.56 -14.57
N ALA A 161 13.09 -0.56 -13.47
CA ALA A 161 14.55 -0.49 -13.52
C ALA A 161 15.17 -1.73 -14.19
N ALA A 162 14.65 -2.93 -13.91
CA ALA A 162 15.08 -4.16 -14.58
C ALA A 162 14.82 -4.11 -16.09
N ALA A 163 13.66 -3.64 -16.50
CA ALA A 163 13.30 -3.46 -17.92
C ALA A 163 14.24 -2.45 -18.61
N THR A 164 14.51 -1.31 -17.99
CA THR A 164 15.38 -0.27 -18.52
C THR A 164 16.83 -0.74 -18.64
N ASN A 165 17.31 -1.56 -17.70
CA ASN A 165 18.68 -2.09 -17.72
C ASN A 165 18.87 -3.30 -18.65
N GLY A 166 17.86 -3.66 -19.45
CA GLY A 166 17.94 -4.81 -20.37
C GLY A 166 17.97 -6.17 -19.67
N LEU A 167 17.75 -6.21 -18.34
CA LEU A 167 17.67 -7.46 -17.56
C LEU A 167 16.36 -8.21 -17.82
N ALA A 168 15.35 -7.53 -18.31
CA ALA A 168 14.06 -8.05 -18.75
C ALA A 168 14.02 -8.08 -20.28
N THR A 169 14.72 -9.02 -20.90
CA THR A 169 14.45 -9.37 -22.29
C THR A 169 13.14 -10.16 -22.32
N ILE A 170 12.10 -9.51 -22.82
CA ILE A 170 10.68 -9.85 -22.66
C ILE A 170 10.28 -11.24 -23.23
N GLY A 171 11.17 -11.95 -23.89
CA GLY A 171 10.87 -13.25 -24.49
C GLY A 171 11.53 -14.46 -23.82
N SER A 172 12.75 -14.33 -23.31
CA SER A 172 13.49 -15.45 -22.74
C SER A 172 13.53 -15.45 -21.21
N THR A 173 13.36 -14.30 -20.59
CA THR A 173 13.48 -14.13 -19.13
C THR A 173 12.19 -14.46 -18.39
N VAL A 174 11.03 -14.32 -19.01
CA VAL A 174 9.77 -14.78 -18.41
C VAL A 174 9.80 -16.30 -18.24
N ALA A 175 10.37 -17.03 -19.20
CA ALA A 175 10.53 -18.48 -19.10
C ALA A 175 11.54 -18.88 -18.01
N SER A 176 12.66 -18.16 -17.86
CA SER A 176 13.66 -18.47 -16.82
C SER A 176 13.23 -18.05 -15.43
N VAL A 177 12.41 -17.00 -15.28
CA VAL A 177 11.76 -16.62 -14.01
C VAL A 177 10.72 -17.65 -13.60
N PHE A 178 10.05 -18.30 -14.55
CA PHE A 178 9.09 -19.37 -14.25
C PHE A 178 9.74 -20.74 -13.98
N PHE A 179 10.95 -21.00 -14.48
CA PHE A 179 11.57 -22.33 -14.44
C PHE A 179 12.95 -22.39 -13.79
N GLY A 180 13.53 -21.29 -13.38
CA GLY A 180 14.84 -21.29 -12.71
C GLY A 180 15.30 -19.90 -12.33
N VAL A 181 15.99 -19.82 -11.21
CA VAL A 181 16.56 -18.60 -10.66
C VAL A 181 17.57 -18.01 -11.67
N ASN A 182 17.27 -16.84 -12.21
CA ASN A 182 18.25 -16.06 -12.97
C ASN A 182 19.20 -15.36 -11.98
N PRO A 183 20.48 -15.77 -11.88
CA PRO A 183 21.41 -15.17 -10.91
C PRO A 183 21.53 -13.65 -11.02
N ASN A 184 21.45 -13.12 -12.25
CA ASN A 184 21.51 -11.67 -12.50
C ASN A 184 20.30 -10.93 -11.93
N LEU A 185 19.12 -11.55 -11.94
CA LEU A 185 17.92 -10.97 -11.36
C LEU A 185 17.97 -11.02 -9.81
N THR A 186 18.45 -12.12 -9.25
CA THR A 186 18.63 -12.25 -7.79
C THR A 186 19.64 -11.23 -7.27
N ASP A 187 20.78 -11.07 -7.95
CA ASP A 187 21.78 -10.05 -7.62
C ASP A 187 21.20 -8.62 -7.78
N PHE A 188 20.41 -8.38 -8.81
CA PHE A 188 19.73 -7.11 -9.02
C PHE A 188 18.74 -6.83 -7.87
N VAL A 189 17.88 -7.80 -7.51
CA VAL A 189 16.93 -7.66 -6.40
C VAL A 189 17.65 -7.43 -5.08
N ALA A 190 18.75 -8.14 -4.82
CA ALA A 190 19.54 -7.93 -3.61
C ALA A 190 20.14 -6.52 -3.53
N LYS A 191 20.69 -6.00 -4.64
CA LYS A 191 21.24 -4.64 -4.72
C LYS A 191 20.16 -3.57 -4.57
N GLN A 192 19.04 -3.71 -5.26
CA GLN A 192 17.91 -2.76 -5.16
C GLN A 192 17.19 -2.91 -3.83
N GLY A 193 17.05 -4.12 -3.32
CA GLY A 193 16.45 -4.40 -2.03
C GLY A 193 17.19 -3.78 -0.86
N ALA A 194 18.50 -3.54 -0.98
CA ALA A 194 19.28 -2.82 0.02
C ALA A 194 18.88 -1.33 0.16
N ASN A 195 18.06 -0.78 -0.74
CA ASN A 195 17.64 0.61 -0.76
C ASN A 195 16.12 0.80 -0.79
N LEU A 196 15.34 -0.20 -0.37
CA LEU A 196 13.87 -0.15 -0.42
C LEU A 196 13.28 1.06 0.32
N ILE A 197 13.89 1.47 1.43
CA ILE A 197 13.44 2.61 2.25
C ILE A 197 13.68 3.96 1.56
N ASN A 198 14.63 4.03 0.65
CA ASN A 198 15.00 5.27 -0.05
C ASN A 198 14.43 5.33 -1.48
N LEU A 199 13.53 4.42 -1.84
CA LEU A 199 12.90 4.46 -3.15
C LEU A 199 12.01 5.70 -3.26
N LYS A 200 12.15 6.43 -4.37
CA LYS A 200 11.26 7.54 -4.70
C LYS A 200 10.07 7.00 -5.48
N PHE A 201 8.89 7.38 -5.09
CA PHE A 201 7.65 6.99 -5.76
C PHE A 201 7.21 8.00 -6.82
N SER A 202 6.44 7.58 -7.81
CA SER A 202 5.84 8.48 -8.78
C SER A 202 4.64 9.20 -8.16
N ARG A 203 4.17 10.27 -8.81
CA ARG A 203 2.97 10.97 -8.34
C ARG A 203 1.73 10.09 -8.35
N ASP A 204 1.64 9.18 -9.33
CA ASP A 204 0.52 8.24 -9.44
C ASP A 204 0.57 7.23 -8.28
N ASP A 205 1.77 6.69 -7.95
CA ASP A 205 1.96 5.81 -6.79
C ASP A 205 1.54 6.50 -5.49
N GLU A 206 1.86 7.80 -5.36
CA GLU A 206 1.51 8.61 -4.19
C GLU A 206 0.01 8.83 -4.06
N THR A 207 -0.67 9.19 -5.17
CA THR A 207 -2.12 9.36 -5.19
C THR A 207 -2.81 8.04 -4.84
N GLU A 208 -2.34 6.94 -5.42
CA GLU A 208 -2.88 5.62 -5.12
C GLU A 208 -2.69 5.25 -3.64
N ALA A 209 -1.50 5.51 -3.08
CA ALA A 209 -1.19 5.26 -1.68
C ALA A 209 -2.04 6.11 -0.73
N ASP A 210 -2.28 7.38 -1.07
CA ASP A 210 -3.18 8.25 -0.28
C ASP A 210 -4.60 7.70 -0.26
N LEU A 211 -5.14 7.33 -1.41
CA LEU A 211 -6.52 6.85 -1.51
C LEU A 211 -6.72 5.51 -0.79
N VAL A 212 -5.84 4.53 -1.07
CA VAL A 212 -5.91 3.21 -0.43
C VAL A 212 -5.65 3.32 1.07
N GLY A 213 -4.65 4.11 1.48
CA GLY A 213 -4.33 4.34 2.88
C GLY A 213 -5.46 5.02 3.65
N MET A 214 -6.11 6.02 3.03
CA MET A 214 -7.26 6.70 3.59
C MET A 214 -8.45 5.74 3.80
N GLU A 215 -8.72 4.84 2.85
CA GLU A 215 -9.78 3.85 3.01
C GLU A 215 -9.44 2.86 4.12
N ILE A 216 -8.21 2.36 4.20
CA ILE A 216 -7.76 1.46 5.25
C ILE A 216 -7.93 2.13 6.63
N ALA A 217 -7.52 3.39 6.75
CA ALA A 217 -7.67 4.16 7.98
C ALA A 217 -9.15 4.34 8.37
N ALA A 218 -10.01 4.71 7.40
CA ALA A 218 -11.45 4.87 7.63
C ALA A 218 -12.11 3.56 8.11
N ARG A 219 -11.80 2.43 7.49
CA ARG A 219 -12.28 1.11 7.90
C ARG A 219 -11.76 0.68 9.28
N GLY A 220 -10.54 1.12 9.63
CA GLY A 220 -9.94 0.91 10.94
C GLY A 220 -10.46 1.83 12.05
N GLY A 221 -11.45 2.70 11.77
CA GLY A 221 -12.07 3.59 12.75
C GLY A 221 -11.39 4.93 12.93
N TYR A 222 -10.51 5.33 12.01
CA TYR A 222 -9.81 6.61 12.04
C TYR A 222 -10.41 7.61 11.07
N ASP A 223 -10.49 8.86 11.49
CA ASP A 223 -11.10 9.93 10.70
C ASP A 223 -10.29 10.24 9.42
N PRO A 224 -10.81 9.94 8.22
CA PRO A 224 -10.07 10.15 6.99
C PRO A 224 -9.81 11.63 6.66
N ARG A 225 -10.53 12.58 7.29
CA ARG A 225 -10.30 14.03 7.16
C ARG A 225 -8.92 14.43 7.69
N ALA A 226 -8.34 13.62 8.59
CA ALA A 226 -6.99 13.82 9.10
C ALA A 226 -5.89 13.78 8.01
N GLY A 227 -6.17 13.20 6.84
CA GLY A 227 -5.27 13.27 5.69
C GLY A 227 -5.00 14.69 5.23
N VAL A 228 -6.00 15.58 5.28
CA VAL A 228 -5.84 17.00 4.93
C VAL A 228 -4.94 17.72 5.93
N SER A 229 -5.20 17.56 7.23
CA SER A 229 -4.39 18.20 8.28
C SER A 229 -2.96 17.67 8.31
N LEU A 230 -2.75 16.39 8.05
CA LEU A 230 -1.44 15.77 7.90
C LEU A 230 -0.62 16.48 6.79
N TRP A 231 -1.19 16.62 5.59
CA TRP A 231 -0.51 17.29 4.49
C TRP A 231 -0.24 18.76 4.74
N GLN A 232 -1.12 19.45 5.45
CA GLN A 232 -0.88 20.82 5.90
C GLN A 232 0.32 20.91 6.86
N LYS A 233 0.43 20.00 7.83
CA LYS A 233 1.57 19.90 8.75
C LYS A 233 2.87 19.57 8.02
N MET A 234 2.86 18.61 7.09
CA MET A 234 4.01 18.26 6.25
C MET A 234 4.48 19.45 5.42
N SER A 235 3.57 20.18 4.79
CA SER A 235 3.86 21.36 3.99
C SER A 235 4.44 22.50 4.84
N ALA A 236 3.94 22.70 6.06
CA ALA A 236 4.48 23.69 7.00
C ALA A 236 5.91 23.33 7.45
N ALA A 237 6.18 22.06 7.72
CA ALA A 237 7.51 21.58 8.11
C ALA A 237 8.53 21.74 6.96
N ASN A 238 8.11 21.64 5.70
CA ASN A 238 8.96 21.76 4.52
C ASN A 238 9.57 23.15 4.31
N LYS A 239 9.02 24.21 4.94
CA LYS A 239 9.50 25.58 4.76
C LYS A 239 10.92 25.81 5.33
N ASN A 240 11.31 25.08 6.36
CA ASN A 240 12.57 25.27 7.06
C ASN A 240 13.63 24.22 6.70
N ALA A 241 13.24 22.97 6.59
CA ALA A 241 14.08 21.86 6.12
C ALA A 241 13.15 20.76 5.59
N PRO A 242 13.31 20.32 4.32
CA PRO A 242 12.45 19.28 3.76
C PRO A 242 12.46 18.04 4.66
N PRO A 243 11.29 17.56 5.14
CA PRO A 243 11.22 16.28 5.82
C PRO A 243 11.82 15.18 4.95
N GLN A 244 12.57 14.23 5.55
CA GLN A 244 13.12 13.09 4.84
C GLN A 244 12.02 12.31 4.10
N TRP A 245 10.86 12.20 4.70
CA TRP A 245 9.68 11.58 4.11
C TRP A 245 9.29 12.21 2.76
N LEU A 246 9.35 13.55 2.63
CA LEU A 246 9.05 14.24 1.37
C LEU A 246 10.10 14.01 0.26
N SER A 247 11.29 13.50 0.60
CA SER A 247 12.31 13.17 -0.40
C SER A 247 11.97 11.88 -1.17
N THR A 248 11.23 10.97 -0.55
CA THR A 248 10.74 9.71 -1.12
C THR A 248 9.28 9.81 -1.56
N HIS A 249 8.49 10.65 -0.89
CA HIS A 249 7.06 10.90 -1.14
C HIS A 249 6.84 12.36 -1.57
N PRO A 250 6.92 12.66 -2.86
CA PRO A 250 6.78 14.02 -3.36
C PRO A 250 5.46 14.66 -2.95
N SER A 251 5.54 15.86 -2.35
CA SER A 251 4.36 16.67 -2.06
C SER A 251 3.84 17.34 -3.34
N GLY A 252 2.51 17.52 -3.40
CA GLY A 252 1.85 18.29 -4.44
C GLY A 252 0.52 18.85 -3.91
N ASN A 253 0.14 20.04 -4.34
CA ASN A 253 -1.15 20.64 -3.95
C ASN A 253 -2.33 19.73 -4.37
N THR A 254 -2.16 19.00 -5.47
CA THR A 254 -3.13 18.02 -5.99
C THR A 254 -3.46 16.90 -4.99
N ARG A 255 -2.54 16.52 -4.08
CA ARG A 255 -2.80 15.43 -3.11
C ARG A 255 -3.90 15.79 -2.12
N ILE A 256 -3.93 17.03 -1.62
CA ILE A 256 -4.99 17.50 -0.72
C ILE A 256 -6.33 17.52 -1.47
N GLU A 257 -6.32 18.01 -2.71
CA GLU A 257 -7.52 18.06 -3.57
C GLU A 257 -8.07 16.65 -3.85
N GLU A 258 -7.20 15.69 -4.17
CA GLU A 258 -7.58 14.28 -4.39
C GLU A 258 -8.14 13.62 -3.12
N ILE A 259 -7.52 13.83 -1.96
CA ILE A 259 -8.04 13.37 -0.68
C ILE A 259 -9.45 13.94 -0.46
N GLN A 260 -9.62 15.26 -0.59
CA GLN A 260 -10.90 15.93 -0.38
C GLN A 260 -11.99 15.43 -1.33
N ALA A 261 -11.66 15.23 -2.60
CA ALA A 261 -12.59 14.72 -3.61
C ALA A 261 -13.07 13.29 -3.32
N ASN A 262 -12.25 12.48 -2.63
CA ASN A 262 -12.56 11.10 -2.31
C ASN A 262 -13.09 10.88 -0.88
N LEU A 263 -13.09 11.90 -0.01
CA LEU A 263 -13.69 11.80 1.34
C LEU A 263 -15.14 11.26 1.32
N PRO A 264 -16.05 11.69 0.41
CA PRO A 264 -17.41 11.16 0.37
C PRO A 264 -17.51 9.65 0.17
N LYS A 265 -16.48 9.01 -0.44
CA LYS A 265 -16.44 7.57 -0.65
C LYS A 265 -16.04 6.78 0.60
N VAL A 266 -15.25 7.39 1.49
CA VAL A 266 -14.68 6.70 2.66
C VAL A 266 -15.31 7.12 3.99
N LEU A 267 -15.95 8.29 4.08
CA LEU A 267 -16.65 8.72 5.27
C LEU A 267 -17.73 7.72 5.74
N PRO A 268 -18.56 7.12 4.85
CA PRO A 268 -19.50 6.09 5.28
C PRO A 268 -18.82 4.85 5.87
N LEU A 269 -17.60 4.51 5.42
CA LEU A 269 -16.81 3.39 5.97
C LEU A 269 -16.38 3.70 7.41
N TYR A 270 -15.89 4.91 7.63
CA TYR A 270 -15.50 5.40 8.94
C TYR A 270 -16.68 5.46 9.93
N GLU A 271 -17.84 5.96 9.49
CA GLU A 271 -19.03 6.04 10.34
C GLU A 271 -19.53 4.67 10.77
N ARG A 272 -19.37 3.64 9.96
CA ARG A 272 -19.74 2.26 10.30
C ARG A 272 -18.72 1.53 11.18
N SER A 273 -17.50 2.02 11.27
CA SER A 273 -16.43 1.41 12.09
C SER A 273 -16.44 1.91 13.55
N LYS A 274 -17.26 2.89 13.86
CA LYS A 274 -17.52 3.41 15.22
C LYS A 274 -18.57 2.58 15.95
#